data_2979633ed9554c6b8d9c2b3d46ece407
#
_entry.id   2979633ed9554c6b8d9c2b3d46ece407
#
_cell.length_a   1.000
_cell.length_b   1.000
_cell.length_c   1.000
_cell.angle_alpha   90.00
_cell.angle_beta   90.00
_cell.angle_gamma   90.00
#
_symmetry.space_group_name_H-M   'P 1'
#
loop_
_entity.id
_entity.type
_entity.pdbx_description
1 polymer ?
#
loop_
_entity_poly.entity_id
_entity_poly.type
_entity_poly.pdbx_seq_one_letter_code
_entity_poly.pdbx_strand_id
1 'polypeptide(L)'
;MSNPTHKTSLHLKEENNQVSPKFSLRRNLILACLLVGVLFSLTGCVNFPHQPPEKGPNIPQEPKLFIIILDALKHKTLMESLDSLPNFNGVIKGNKLAYPYIYFENVLVSIPSSSKPSNTTLLTGVYPCRHGVPSTLWFDRKEEKVITLKSITQRRIVNILEKTDTDTIFDYARRSGKSAMAVATQVTKGIDRRDWIKQSVHLWGQAFWVNLFQDGNSIPDGAHLDRGTTKGLLGGHMYTLTDGLEGKLRTTGSIPDLTVVHYIGMDIFTHYPRRFMVKENWTVDEIQRWYLKEVLDPELGKIVAFLKENRLFENTVFFFVADHGQTRIVKHIDERNFEQRLAKKLKVRGRPYSIREADIVIMPGASTKVMYVKNRMGADWMSPPRLLEDVKPVIDALIDDKDVEEHLNMLLVAQYPGERDKDLKGPGESDVFWFFNPNSYRQSDRKDDDFLNALEPLSKLDEFVGKELKAAYMYRRDFDRKNTPDIILINKPGYHFTPDRGKYAHHGGIYADDAYVSFVASGPGIHHFSDHPRTITRQIDTLDLVPMAAHLAGIKIDKPIDGKDRLVELK
;
A
#
# COMPACT_ATOMS: atom_id res chain seq x y z
N MET A 1 50.06 66.46 9.90
CA MET A 1 49.42 67.67 10.43
C MET A 1 48.00 67.26 10.94
N SER A 2 47.86 67.44 12.23
CA SER A 2 46.69 67.73 13.08
C SER A 2 45.48 66.75 13.05
N ASN A 3 45.45 65.99 14.15
CA ASN A 3 44.21 65.59 14.84
C ASN A 3 43.31 66.81 15.22
N PRO A 4 42.01 66.68 15.40
CA PRO A 4 41.58 66.56 16.80
C PRO A 4 40.46 65.60 17.06
N THR A 5 40.57 64.98 18.22
CA THR A 5 39.65 64.38 19.17
C THR A 5 38.22 64.98 19.23
N HIS A 6 37.20 64.10 19.25
CA HIS A 6 35.95 64.38 19.97
C HIS A 6 35.49 63.16 20.80
N LYS A 7 35.47 63.38 22.10
CA LYS A 7 34.78 62.57 23.11
C LYS A 7 33.28 62.71 22.92
N THR A 8 32.50 61.63 22.91
CA THR A 8 31.08 61.66 23.22
C THR A 8 30.71 60.50 24.15
N SER A 9 30.02 60.89 25.19
CA SER A 9 29.61 60.14 26.34
C SER A 9 28.61 59.02 26.04
N LEU A 10 28.80 57.86 26.69
CA LEU A 10 27.83 56.79 26.78
C LEU A 10 26.66 57.21 27.68
N HIS A 11 25.47 57.28 27.08
CA HIS A 11 24.18 57.18 27.82
C HIS A 11 23.68 55.75 27.72
N LEU A 12 23.71 55.01 28.81
CA LEU A 12 23.02 53.76 28.99
C LEU A 12 21.51 54.06 29.05
N LYS A 13 20.77 53.58 28.07
CA LYS A 13 19.30 53.45 28.16
C LYS A 13 18.99 52.05 28.67
N GLU A 14 18.40 51.98 29.83
CA GLU A 14 17.68 50.80 30.33
C GLU A 14 16.50 50.51 29.40
N GLU A 15 16.56 49.45 28.61
CA GLU A 15 15.39 48.90 27.93
C GLU A 15 14.65 47.93 28.86
N ASN A 16 13.50 48.39 29.32
CA ASN A 16 12.49 47.56 30.01
C ASN A 16 12.01 46.44 29.07
N ASN A 17 12.48 45.20 29.29
CA ASN A 17 11.96 44.00 28.66
C ASN A 17 10.59 43.65 29.25
N GLN A 18 9.51 44.23 28.72
CA GLN A 18 8.17 43.71 28.92
C GLN A 18 7.97 42.44 28.07
N VAL A 19 8.08 41.29 28.70
CA VAL A 19 7.73 39.99 28.13
C VAL A 19 6.22 39.96 27.84
N SER A 20 5.85 39.79 26.57
CA SER A 20 4.47 39.80 26.14
C SER A 20 3.62 38.69 26.82
N PRO A 21 2.37 38.95 27.20
CA PRO A 21 1.52 37.98 27.90
C PRO A 21 1.26 36.66 27.15
N LYS A 22 1.47 36.64 25.84
CA LYS A 22 1.26 35.46 25.00
C LYS A 22 2.33 34.34 25.20
N PHE A 23 3.54 34.72 25.65
CA PHE A 23 4.61 33.73 25.93
C PHE A 23 4.40 33.02 27.29
N SER A 24 3.83 33.71 28.25
CA SER A 24 3.50 33.17 29.59
C SER A 24 2.38 32.11 29.50
N LEU A 25 1.37 32.33 28.68
CA LEU A 25 0.22 31.40 28.54
C LEU A 25 0.63 30.06 27.90
N ARG A 26 1.52 30.08 26.89
CA ARG A 26 2.03 28.85 26.28
C ARG A 26 2.90 28.02 27.23
N ARG A 27 3.74 28.67 28.03
CA ARG A 27 4.61 27.99 29.01
C ARG A 27 3.78 27.37 30.15
N ASN A 28 2.73 28.01 30.59
CA ASN A 28 1.85 27.49 31.63
C ASN A 28 0.96 26.35 31.09
N LEU A 29 0.55 26.37 29.82
CA LEU A 29 -0.19 25.28 29.18
C LEU A 29 0.67 24.02 29.04
N ILE A 30 1.94 24.17 28.68
CA ILE A 30 2.90 23.06 28.57
C ILE A 30 3.21 22.46 29.93
N LEU A 31 3.38 23.30 30.98
CA LEU A 31 3.57 22.81 32.36
C LEU A 31 2.30 22.11 32.91
N ALA A 32 1.12 22.61 32.59
CA ALA A 32 -0.15 21.97 32.95
C ALA A 32 -0.32 20.61 32.27
N CYS A 33 0.03 20.50 30.99
CA CYS A 33 0.00 19.21 30.27
C CYS A 33 1.02 18.21 30.81
N LEU A 34 2.20 18.66 31.26
CA LEU A 34 3.22 17.81 31.88
C LEU A 34 2.81 17.35 33.27
N LEU A 35 2.20 18.22 34.07
CA LEU A 35 1.69 17.89 35.43
C LEU A 35 0.50 16.92 35.36
N VAL A 36 -0.40 17.07 34.40
CA VAL A 36 -1.51 16.12 34.18
C VAL A 36 -0.97 14.77 33.73
N GLY A 37 0.07 14.73 32.86
CA GLY A 37 0.73 13.49 32.45
C GLY A 37 1.40 12.72 33.60
N VAL A 38 1.97 13.42 34.58
CA VAL A 38 2.63 12.81 35.75
C VAL A 38 1.61 12.33 36.80
N LEU A 39 0.50 13.04 37.00
CA LEU A 39 -0.56 12.62 37.92
C LEU A 39 -1.30 11.35 37.47
N PHE A 40 -1.43 11.13 36.15
CA PHE A 40 -2.02 9.89 35.62
C PHE A 40 -1.11 8.67 35.68
N SER A 41 0.20 8.85 35.91
CA SER A 41 1.17 7.75 36.02
C SER A 41 1.22 7.09 37.40
N LEU A 42 0.51 7.63 38.40
CA LEU A 42 0.57 7.21 39.80
C LEU A 42 -0.66 6.44 40.32
N THR A 43 -1.68 6.23 39.48
CA THR A 43 -2.83 5.41 39.88
C THR A 43 -2.57 3.94 39.50
N GLY A 44 -2.34 3.16 40.53
CA GLY A 44 -1.88 1.77 40.48
C GLY A 44 -2.81 0.80 39.78
N CYS A 45 -2.18 -0.22 39.20
CA CYS A 45 -2.80 -1.39 38.62
C CYS A 45 -3.66 -2.15 39.62
N VAL A 46 -4.95 -2.25 39.36
CA VAL A 46 -5.83 -3.21 40.08
C VAL A 46 -5.75 -4.53 39.33
N ASN A 47 -5.08 -5.51 39.93
CA ASN A 47 -5.06 -6.90 39.45
C ASN A 47 -6.40 -7.56 39.77
N PHE A 48 -7.20 -7.86 38.75
CA PHE A 48 -8.32 -8.79 38.86
C PHE A 48 -7.82 -10.23 38.67
N PRO A 49 -8.18 -11.18 39.54
CA PRO A 49 -7.80 -12.58 39.34
C PRO A 49 -8.56 -13.16 38.15
N HIS A 50 -7.82 -13.65 37.14
CA HIS A 50 -8.35 -14.42 36.03
C HIS A 50 -8.79 -15.82 36.50
N GLN A 51 -10.10 -16.09 36.44
CA GLN A 51 -10.57 -17.48 36.43
C GLN A 51 -10.60 -17.96 34.98
N PRO A 52 -9.99 -19.11 34.67
CA PRO A 52 -10.10 -19.69 33.33
C PRO A 52 -11.54 -20.15 33.08
N PRO A 53 -12.10 -19.98 31.89
CA PRO A 53 -13.45 -20.44 31.57
C PRO A 53 -13.54 -21.95 31.70
N GLU A 54 -14.65 -22.43 32.28
CA GLU A 54 -14.98 -23.86 32.38
C GLU A 54 -15.11 -24.47 30.98
N LYS A 55 -14.62 -25.71 30.83
CA LYS A 55 -14.72 -26.48 29.59
C LYS A 55 -16.17 -26.80 29.25
N GLY A 56 -16.72 -26.09 28.27
CA GLY A 56 -17.91 -26.54 27.54
C GLY A 56 -17.61 -27.78 26.66
N PRO A 57 -18.64 -28.48 26.17
CA PRO A 57 -18.46 -29.67 25.35
C PRO A 57 -17.63 -29.39 24.09
N ASN A 58 -16.77 -30.34 23.72
CA ASN A 58 -15.92 -30.30 22.52
C ASN A 58 -16.78 -30.24 21.23
N ILE A 59 -17.26 -29.07 20.86
CA ILE A 59 -17.71 -28.81 19.50
C ILE A 59 -16.42 -28.50 18.72
N PRO A 60 -16.16 -29.14 17.55
CA PRO A 60 -15.04 -28.74 16.72
C PRO A 60 -15.17 -27.25 16.41
N GLN A 61 -14.34 -26.45 17.02
CA GLN A 61 -14.36 -25.00 16.83
C GLN A 61 -13.70 -24.73 15.47
N GLU A 62 -14.41 -24.03 14.58
CA GLU A 62 -13.81 -23.57 13.33
C GLU A 62 -12.52 -22.78 13.64
N PRO A 63 -11.46 -22.95 12.83
CA PRO A 63 -10.18 -22.33 13.11
C PRO A 63 -10.28 -20.82 13.13
N LYS A 64 -9.51 -20.19 14.01
CA LYS A 64 -9.32 -18.73 14.02
C LYS A 64 -8.33 -18.35 12.94
N LEU A 65 -8.63 -17.30 12.19
CA LEU A 65 -7.79 -16.85 11.08
C LEU A 65 -7.08 -15.55 11.41
N PHE A 66 -5.75 -15.56 11.30
CA PHE A 66 -4.90 -14.37 11.28
C PHE A 66 -4.41 -14.10 9.88
N ILE A 67 -4.84 -12.99 9.28
CA ILE A 67 -4.25 -12.44 8.06
C ILE A 67 -3.19 -11.43 8.46
N ILE A 68 -1.93 -11.72 8.19
CA ILE A 68 -0.80 -10.85 8.47
C ILE A 68 -0.29 -10.28 7.15
N ILE A 69 -0.53 -8.99 6.95
CA ILE A 69 -0.07 -8.25 5.78
C ILE A 69 1.32 -7.71 6.09
N LEU A 70 2.30 -8.12 5.31
CA LEU A 70 3.70 -7.71 5.38
C LEU A 70 3.96 -6.73 4.23
N ASP A 71 3.81 -5.41 4.51
CA ASP A 71 3.84 -4.35 3.49
C ASP A 71 5.18 -4.36 2.72
N ALA A 72 5.08 -4.39 1.40
CA ALA A 72 6.20 -4.39 0.45
C ALA A 72 7.09 -5.65 0.45
N LEU A 73 6.67 -6.77 1.04
CA LEU A 73 7.45 -8.00 1.03
C LEU A 73 7.55 -8.57 -0.40
N LYS A 74 8.77 -8.61 -0.91
CA LYS A 74 9.06 -9.18 -2.23
C LYS A 74 8.74 -10.67 -2.30
N HIS A 75 8.38 -11.09 -3.50
CA HIS A 75 8.18 -12.47 -3.90
C HIS A 75 9.28 -13.41 -3.40
N LYS A 76 8.90 -14.55 -2.84
CA LYS A 76 9.78 -15.62 -2.29
C LYS A 76 10.61 -15.25 -1.05
N THR A 77 10.83 -13.97 -0.74
CA THR A 77 11.77 -13.55 0.32
C THR A 77 11.46 -14.20 1.67
N LEU A 78 10.19 -14.33 2.07
CA LEU A 78 9.81 -14.99 3.32
C LEU A 78 10.23 -16.47 3.33
N MET A 79 9.82 -17.22 2.30
CA MET A 79 10.05 -18.67 2.25
C MET A 79 11.54 -19.03 2.15
N GLU A 80 12.31 -18.24 1.40
CA GLU A 80 13.76 -18.40 1.28
C GLU A 80 14.53 -18.01 2.55
N SER A 81 13.91 -17.23 3.44
CA SER A 81 14.53 -16.77 4.69
C SER A 81 14.20 -17.63 5.90
N LEU A 82 13.29 -18.62 5.79
CA LEU A 82 12.72 -19.35 6.93
C LEU A 82 13.75 -19.95 7.87
N ASP A 83 14.89 -20.43 7.36
CA ASP A 83 15.93 -21.03 8.22
C ASP A 83 16.56 -20.03 9.20
N SER A 84 16.47 -18.73 8.88
CA SER A 84 16.93 -17.63 9.75
C SER A 84 15.80 -17.00 10.59
N LEU A 85 14.56 -17.47 10.47
CA LEU A 85 13.34 -16.92 11.06
C LEU A 85 12.66 -17.95 11.97
N PRO A 86 13.13 -18.17 13.20
CA PRO A 86 12.65 -19.26 14.04
C PRO A 86 11.16 -19.22 14.34
N ASN A 87 10.56 -18.04 14.49
CA ASN A 87 9.13 -17.92 14.79
C ASN A 87 8.26 -18.15 13.54
N PHE A 88 8.62 -17.57 12.39
CA PHE A 88 7.96 -17.87 11.12
C PHE A 88 8.11 -19.33 10.75
N ASN A 89 9.32 -19.90 10.87
CA ASN A 89 9.58 -21.31 10.60
C ASN A 89 8.74 -22.21 11.52
N GLY A 90 8.67 -21.85 12.81
CA GLY A 90 7.85 -22.57 13.80
C GLY A 90 6.35 -22.56 13.49
N VAL A 91 5.83 -21.47 12.90
CA VAL A 91 4.43 -21.36 12.47
C VAL A 91 4.20 -22.07 11.13
N ILE A 92 5.11 -21.89 10.16
CA ILE A 92 4.92 -22.36 8.78
C ILE A 92 5.23 -23.87 8.68
N LYS A 93 6.38 -24.30 9.15
CA LYS A 93 6.82 -25.71 9.02
C LYS A 93 6.62 -26.54 10.29
N GLY A 94 6.39 -25.89 11.44
CA GLY A 94 6.38 -26.56 12.74
C GLY A 94 7.79 -26.92 13.25
N ASN A 95 7.97 -26.93 14.58
CA ASN A 95 9.29 -27.16 15.17
C ASN A 95 9.64 -28.68 15.34
N LYS A 96 8.64 -29.53 15.50
CA LYS A 96 8.82 -30.98 15.74
C LYS A 96 7.87 -31.86 14.92
N LEU A 97 6.70 -31.34 14.61
CA LEU A 97 5.72 -31.98 13.75
C LEU A 97 5.62 -31.07 12.53
N ALA A 98 5.96 -31.58 11.36
CA ALA A 98 5.82 -30.82 10.13
C ALA A 98 4.34 -30.41 9.95
N TYR A 99 4.02 -29.15 10.16
CA TYR A 99 2.69 -28.67 9.83
C TYR A 99 2.51 -28.67 8.32
N PRO A 100 1.35 -29.06 7.82
CA PRO A 100 1.02 -28.77 6.45
C PRO A 100 0.98 -27.25 6.27
N TYR A 101 1.35 -26.79 5.08
CA TYR A 101 1.16 -25.40 4.65
C TYR A 101 0.74 -25.39 3.18
N ILE A 102 0.09 -24.30 2.79
CA ILE A 102 -0.24 -24.03 1.39
C ILE A 102 0.49 -22.74 1.00
N TYR A 103 1.43 -22.86 0.06
CA TYR A 103 2.25 -21.77 -0.43
C TYR A 103 1.88 -21.45 -1.89
N PHE A 104 1.28 -20.30 -2.11
CA PHE A 104 1.05 -19.75 -3.44
C PHE A 104 2.26 -18.88 -3.79
N GLU A 105 3.10 -19.39 -4.66
CA GLU A 105 4.38 -18.76 -4.98
C GLU A 105 4.19 -17.50 -5.84
N ASN A 106 3.35 -17.56 -6.86
CA ASN A 106 3.19 -16.53 -7.87
C ASN A 106 1.84 -15.83 -7.71
N VAL A 107 1.79 -14.77 -6.90
CA VAL A 107 0.58 -14.00 -6.65
C VAL A 107 0.75 -12.60 -7.23
N LEU A 108 -0.12 -12.23 -8.16
CA LEU A 108 -0.03 -10.97 -8.87
C LEU A 108 -0.88 -9.88 -8.19
N VAL A 109 -0.28 -8.72 -7.95
CA VAL A 109 -0.99 -7.57 -7.39
C VAL A 109 -1.68 -6.75 -8.48
N SER A 110 -2.67 -5.93 -8.09
CA SER A 110 -3.26 -4.96 -9.01
C SER A 110 -2.27 -3.83 -9.33
N ILE A 111 -2.32 -3.30 -10.55
CA ILE A 111 -1.44 -2.22 -11.01
C ILE A 111 -2.19 -0.87 -10.96
N PRO A 112 -1.56 0.20 -10.38
CA PRO A 112 -0.19 0.26 -9.86
C PRO A 112 -0.02 -0.51 -8.55
N SER A 113 1.11 -1.23 -8.42
CA SER A 113 1.49 -1.99 -7.24
C SER A 113 1.79 -1.05 -6.06
N SER A 114 0.78 -0.61 -5.36
CA SER A 114 0.91 0.35 -4.25
C SER A 114 -0.10 0.09 -3.14
N SER A 115 0.26 0.44 -1.91
CA SER A 115 -0.47 0.03 -0.70
C SER A 115 -1.97 0.35 -0.71
N LYS A 116 -2.41 1.51 -1.23
CA LYS A 116 -3.84 1.88 -1.14
C LYS A 116 -4.74 1.01 -2.03
N PRO A 117 -4.53 0.92 -3.36
CA PRO A 117 -5.32 0.01 -4.19
C PRO A 117 -5.09 -1.46 -3.80
N SER A 118 -3.84 -1.88 -3.55
CA SER A 118 -3.53 -3.29 -3.26
C SER A 118 -4.17 -3.78 -1.97
N ASN A 119 -4.09 -3.03 -0.85
CA ASN A 119 -4.77 -3.40 0.39
C ASN A 119 -6.30 -3.36 0.24
N THR A 120 -6.84 -2.46 -0.59
CA THR A 120 -8.27 -2.45 -0.86
C THR A 120 -8.67 -3.69 -1.67
N THR A 121 -7.92 -4.05 -2.70
CA THR A 121 -8.11 -5.29 -3.47
C THR A 121 -8.01 -6.54 -2.58
N LEU A 122 -6.96 -6.62 -1.75
CA LEU A 122 -6.75 -7.72 -0.80
C LEU A 122 -7.94 -7.97 0.14
N LEU A 123 -8.60 -6.90 0.61
CA LEU A 123 -9.64 -7.01 1.63
C LEU A 123 -11.07 -6.88 1.09
N THR A 124 -11.24 -6.65 -0.22
CA THR A 124 -12.55 -6.63 -0.89
C THR A 124 -12.74 -7.79 -1.87
N GLY A 125 -11.66 -8.35 -2.42
CA GLY A 125 -11.70 -9.40 -3.44
C GLY A 125 -12.21 -8.92 -4.80
N VAL A 126 -12.17 -7.60 -5.07
CA VAL A 126 -12.57 -7.02 -6.36
C VAL A 126 -11.49 -6.07 -6.89
N TYR A 127 -11.49 -5.85 -8.20
CA TYR A 127 -10.53 -4.96 -8.87
C TYR A 127 -10.73 -3.49 -8.51
N PRO A 128 -9.68 -2.65 -8.65
CA PRO A 128 -9.74 -1.21 -8.39
C PRO A 128 -10.84 -0.45 -9.13
N CYS A 129 -11.18 -0.84 -10.35
CA CYS A 129 -12.30 -0.26 -11.10
C CYS A 129 -13.65 -0.46 -10.38
N ARG A 130 -13.84 -1.58 -9.66
CA ARG A 130 -15.06 -1.87 -8.90
C ARG A 130 -15.05 -1.25 -7.51
N HIS A 131 -13.94 -1.36 -6.76
CA HIS A 131 -13.89 -0.77 -5.42
C HIS A 131 -13.59 0.75 -5.42
N GLY A 132 -13.26 1.36 -6.56
CA GLY A 132 -13.15 2.81 -6.72
C GLY A 132 -11.89 3.46 -6.12
N VAL A 133 -10.87 2.67 -5.76
CA VAL A 133 -9.58 3.15 -5.24
C VAL A 133 -8.47 2.76 -6.23
N PRO A 134 -8.29 3.51 -7.33
CA PRO A 134 -7.35 3.13 -8.39
C PRO A 134 -5.89 3.46 -8.06
N SER A 135 -5.65 4.38 -7.12
CA SER A 135 -4.31 4.83 -6.75
C SER A 135 -4.33 5.56 -5.41
N THR A 136 -3.17 5.97 -4.91
CA THR A 136 -3.04 6.92 -3.80
C THR A 136 -3.45 8.35 -4.21
N LEU A 137 -3.34 8.65 -5.50
CA LEU A 137 -3.67 9.96 -6.07
C LEU A 137 -4.18 9.77 -7.51
N TRP A 138 -5.37 10.26 -7.83
CA TRP A 138 -5.94 10.17 -9.18
C TRP A 138 -6.82 11.37 -9.51
N PHE A 139 -7.17 11.51 -10.78
CA PHE A 139 -8.11 12.50 -11.26
C PHE A 139 -9.50 11.89 -11.47
N ASP A 140 -10.47 12.46 -10.79
CA ASP A 140 -11.89 12.15 -10.98
C ASP A 140 -12.45 13.07 -12.06
N ARG A 141 -12.73 12.52 -13.24
CA ARG A 141 -13.22 13.30 -14.39
C ARG A 141 -14.61 13.88 -14.17
N LYS A 142 -15.49 13.12 -13.50
CA LYS A 142 -16.87 13.56 -13.25
C LYS A 142 -16.91 14.75 -12.29
N GLU A 143 -16.07 14.70 -11.26
CA GLU A 143 -15.97 15.77 -10.26
C GLU A 143 -14.96 16.85 -10.66
N GLU A 144 -14.25 16.68 -11.76
CA GLU A 144 -13.17 17.55 -12.26
C GLU A 144 -12.15 17.92 -11.17
N LYS A 145 -11.78 16.94 -10.33
CA LYS A 145 -10.87 17.18 -9.21
C LYS A 145 -9.88 16.04 -8.98
N VAL A 146 -8.76 16.39 -8.36
CA VAL A 146 -7.77 15.41 -7.90
C VAL A 146 -8.18 14.87 -6.55
N ILE A 147 -8.31 13.54 -6.47
CA ILE A 147 -8.56 12.82 -5.23
C ILE A 147 -7.23 12.37 -4.63
N THR A 148 -7.05 12.55 -3.33
CA THR A 148 -5.84 12.13 -2.61
C THR A 148 -6.17 11.30 -1.38
N LEU A 149 -5.41 10.23 -1.20
CA LEU A 149 -5.45 9.37 -0.01
C LEU A 149 -4.17 9.49 0.84
N LYS A 150 -3.35 10.54 0.65
CA LYS A 150 -2.08 10.72 1.39
C LYS A 150 -2.28 10.96 2.89
N SER A 151 -3.40 11.52 3.31
CA SER A 151 -3.73 11.78 4.73
C SER A 151 -5.16 11.36 5.05
N ILE A 152 -5.41 10.92 6.30
CA ILE A 152 -6.75 10.51 6.80
C ILE A 152 -7.41 9.48 5.86
N THR A 153 -6.67 8.45 5.54
CA THR A 153 -6.98 7.53 4.45
C THR A 153 -8.19 6.66 4.75
N GLN A 154 -8.31 6.12 5.99
CA GLN A 154 -9.31 5.09 6.31
C GLN A 154 -10.74 5.59 6.06
N ARG A 155 -11.11 6.75 6.61
CA ARG A 155 -12.46 7.29 6.42
C ARG A 155 -12.79 7.56 4.95
N ARG A 156 -11.80 7.97 4.17
CA ARG A 156 -12.00 8.20 2.73
C ARG A 156 -12.18 6.91 1.97
N ILE A 157 -11.40 5.87 2.28
CA ILE A 157 -11.59 4.53 1.69
C ILE A 157 -12.96 3.99 2.05
N VAL A 158 -13.38 4.04 3.32
CA VAL A 158 -14.73 3.62 3.74
C VAL A 158 -15.81 4.33 2.92
N ASN A 159 -15.74 5.67 2.80
CA ASN A 159 -16.72 6.44 2.03
C ASN A 159 -16.73 6.07 0.53
N ILE A 160 -15.59 5.71 -0.05
CA ILE A 160 -15.51 5.26 -1.44
C ILE A 160 -16.18 3.88 -1.57
N LEU A 161 -15.85 2.94 -0.68
CA LEU A 161 -16.44 1.59 -0.68
C LEU A 161 -17.95 1.60 -0.43
N GLU A 162 -18.45 2.54 0.38
CA GLU A 162 -19.89 2.76 0.54
C GLU A 162 -20.54 3.26 -0.76
N LYS A 163 -19.91 4.23 -1.44
CA LYS A 163 -20.42 4.78 -2.72
C LYS A 163 -20.41 3.77 -3.87
N THR A 164 -19.47 2.83 -3.86
CA THR A 164 -19.36 1.78 -4.88
C THR A 164 -20.11 0.50 -4.50
N ASP A 165 -20.81 0.51 -3.36
CA ASP A 165 -21.47 -0.67 -2.78
C ASP A 165 -20.54 -1.90 -2.67
N THR A 166 -19.26 -1.64 -2.39
CA THR A 166 -18.25 -2.69 -2.29
C THR A 166 -18.09 -3.12 -0.83
N ASP A 167 -18.22 -4.42 -0.60
CA ASP A 167 -18.05 -5.02 0.72
C ASP A 167 -16.62 -5.50 0.93
N THR A 168 -16.20 -5.53 2.19
CA THR A 168 -14.94 -6.08 2.64
C THR A 168 -15.13 -7.46 3.26
N ILE A 169 -14.06 -8.18 3.50
CA ILE A 169 -14.09 -9.44 4.26
C ILE A 169 -14.71 -9.24 5.66
N PHE A 170 -14.58 -8.05 6.25
CA PHE A 170 -15.20 -7.72 7.53
C PHE A 170 -16.71 -7.57 7.45
N ASP A 171 -17.25 -7.03 6.35
CA ASP A 171 -18.70 -6.98 6.10
C ASP A 171 -19.26 -8.40 5.98
N TYR A 172 -18.56 -9.28 5.24
CA TYR A 172 -18.93 -10.69 5.08
C TYR A 172 -18.86 -11.44 6.41
N ALA A 173 -17.78 -11.24 7.20
CA ALA A 173 -17.62 -11.84 8.52
C ALA A 173 -18.79 -11.46 9.44
N ARG A 174 -19.11 -10.17 9.55
CA ARG A 174 -20.23 -9.68 10.36
C ARG A 174 -21.57 -10.28 9.96
N ARG A 175 -21.88 -10.37 8.64
CA ARG A 175 -23.13 -10.97 8.17
C ARG A 175 -23.17 -12.48 8.40
N SER A 176 -22.02 -13.13 8.46
CA SER A 176 -21.90 -14.55 8.81
C SER A 176 -21.92 -14.81 10.32
N GLY A 177 -22.16 -13.78 11.15
CA GLY A 177 -22.15 -13.93 12.62
C GLY A 177 -20.75 -14.14 13.21
N LYS A 178 -19.69 -13.88 12.44
CA LYS A 178 -18.29 -14.01 12.86
C LYS A 178 -17.76 -12.70 13.43
N SER A 179 -16.96 -12.82 14.48
CA SER A 179 -16.24 -11.71 15.06
C SER A 179 -14.99 -11.38 14.23
N ALA A 180 -14.69 -10.09 14.08
CA ALA A 180 -13.52 -9.64 13.34
C ALA A 180 -12.79 -8.50 14.04
N MET A 181 -11.46 -8.43 13.86
CA MET A 181 -10.59 -7.37 14.35
C MET A 181 -9.66 -6.87 13.24
N ALA A 182 -9.43 -5.57 13.21
CA ALA A 182 -8.51 -4.93 12.29
C ALA A 182 -7.43 -4.16 13.07
N VAL A 183 -6.16 -4.46 12.82
CA VAL A 183 -5.01 -3.82 13.47
C VAL A 183 -4.14 -3.13 12.42
N ALA A 184 -3.98 -1.82 12.55
CA ALA A 184 -3.15 -0.97 11.71
C ALA A 184 -3.51 -0.95 10.21
N THR A 185 -4.54 -1.68 9.77
CA THR A 185 -4.98 -1.71 8.36
C THR A 185 -5.62 -0.39 7.93
N GLN A 186 -5.53 -0.12 6.65
CA GLN A 186 -6.09 1.09 6.02
C GLN A 186 -7.55 0.90 5.58
N VAL A 187 -7.99 -0.34 5.44
CA VAL A 187 -9.34 -0.72 5.02
C VAL A 187 -10.11 -1.23 6.25
N THR A 188 -11.14 -0.50 6.65
CA THR A 188 -11.84 -0.74 7.93
C THR A 188 -13.37 -0.72 7.79
N LYS A 189 -13.92 -0.70 6.56
CA LYS A 189 -15.37 -0.85 6.35
C LYS A 189 -15.80 -2.21 6.92
N GLY A 190 -16.90 -2.24 7.64
CA GLY A 190 -17.43 -3.46 8.27
C GLY A 190 -16.92 -3.74 9.68
N ILE A 191 -15.85 -3.07 10.13
CA ILE A 191 -15.31 -3.22 11.49
C ILE A 191 -16.00 -2.23 12.45
N ASP A 192 -16.40 -2.71 13.62
CA ASP A 192 -16.82 -1.83 14.74
C ASP A 192 -15.61 -1.01 15.22
N ARG A 193 -15.83 0.24 15.61
CA ARG A 193 -14.76 1.10 16.16
C ARG A 193 -14.04 0.50 17.36
N ARG A 194 -14.72 -0.32 18.14
CA ARG A 194 -14.15 -1.03 19.29
C ARG A 194 -13.20 -2.15 18.90
N ASP A 195 -13.34 -2.67 17.70
CA ASP A 195 -12.58 -3.79 17.16
C ASP A 195 -11.49 -3.35 16.18
N TRP A 196 -11.31 -2.03 16.04
CA TRP A 196 -10.30 -1.43 15.21
C TRP A 196 -9.20 -0.80 16.08
N ILE A 197 -8.00 -1.36 15.99
CA ILE A 197 -6.79 -0.80 16.59
C ILE A 197 -6.10 0.08 15.56
N LYS A 198 -6.26 1.38 15.76
CA LYS A 198 -5.71 2.40 14.87
C LYS A 198 -4.22 2.60 15.14
N GLN A 199 -3.42 2.71 14.09
CA GLN A 199 -2.10 3.32 14.21
C GLN A 199 -2.27 4.76 14.72
N SER A 200 -1.75 5.06 15.90
CA SER A 200 -1.97 6.37 16.48
C SER A 200 -1.15 7.45 15.77
N VAL A 201 -1.72 8.63 15.64
CA VAL A 201 -1.02 9.86 15.21
C VAL A 201 0.23 10.12 16.07
N HIS A 202 0.26 9.60 17.28
CA HIS A 202 1.39 9.72 18.21
C HIS A 202 2.60 8.88 17.78
N LEU A 203 2.42 7.69 17.18
CA LEU A 203 3.52 6.92 16.57
C LEU A 203 4.15 7.69 15.41
N TRP A 204 3.34 8.32 14.58
CA TRP A 204 3.85 9.23 13.54
C TRP A 204 4.52 10.46 14.13
N GLY A 205 3.99 10.99 15.22
CA GLY A 205 4.58 12.09 15.98
C GLY A 205 5.91 11.68 16.60
N GLN A 206 6.02 10.49 17.20
CA GLN A 206 7.27 9.98 17.77
C GLN A 206 8.30 9.70 16.67
N ALA A 207 7.93 9.09 15.55
CA ALA A 207 8.81 8.94 14.41
C ALA A 207 9.30 10.30 13.89
N PHE A 208 8.42 11.31 13.84
CA PHE A 208 8.80 12.68 13.49
C PHE A 208 9.75 13.32 14.51
N TRP A 209 9.51 13.17 15.83
CA TRP A 209 10.37 13.71 16.87
C TRP A 209 11.70 12.98 16.97
N VAL A 210 11.72 11.66 16.80
CA VAL A 210 12.96 10.86 16.75
C VAL A 210 13.83 11.32 15.56
N ASN A 211 13.24 11.56 14.40
CA ASN A 211 13.95 12.08 13.23
C ASN A 211 14.47 13.51 13.41
N LEU A 212 13.84 14.33 14.27
CA LEU A 212 14.23 15.73 14.47
C LEU A 212 15.35 15.90 15.52
N PHE A 213 15.48 14.97 16.48
CA PHE A 213 16.30 15.16 17.67
C PHE A 213 17.32 14.06 17.97
N GLN A 214 17.39 12.99 17.17
CA GLN A 214 18.38 11.93 17.37
C GLN A 214 19.38 11.85 16.22
N ASP A 215 20.67 11.96 16.57
CA ASP A 215 21.80 11.69 15.69
C ASP A 215 21.75 10.22 15.25
N GLY A 216 21.45 9.96 14.00
CA GLY A 216 21.70 8.78 13.15
C GLY A 216 21.73 7.34 13.69
N ASN A 217 21.64 7.14 15.01
CA ASN A 217 21.81 5.84 15.69
C ASN A 217 20.49 5.24 16.24
N SER A 218 19.34 5.77 15.86
CA SER A 218 18.06 5.33 16.40
C SER A 218 17.47 4.15 15.61
N ILE A 219 16.66 3.35 16.32
CA ILE A 219 15.89 2.24 15.76
C ILE A 219 15.09 2.71 14.54
N PRO A 220 15.06 1.92 13.44
CA PRO A 220 14.31 2.25 12.23
C PRO A 220 12.87 2.66 12.53
N ASP A 221 12.41 3.78 11.95
CA ASP A 221 11.04 4.29 12.13
C ASP A 221 9.98 3.22 11.87
N GLY A 222 10.20 2.37 10.85
CA GLY A 222 9.36 1.25 10.52
C GLY A 222 9.26 0.20 11.64
N ALA A 223 10.37 -0.09 12.33
CA ALA A 223 10.39 -1.06 13.43
C ALA A 223 9.57 -0.58 14.64
N HIS A 224 9.56 0.70 14.94
CA HIS A 224 8.69 1.26 15.98
C HIS A 224 7.21 1.11 15.65
N LEU A 225 6.83 1.30 14.39
CA LEU A 225 5.46 1.13 13.95
C LEU A 225 5.00 -0.31 14.08
N ASP A 226 5.83 -1.27 13.67
CA ASP A 226 5.48 -2.69 13.71
C ASP A 226 5.46 -3.26 15.14
N ARG A 227 6.40 -2.86 15.98
CA ARG A 227 6.39 -3.17 17.41
C ARG A 227 5.16 -2.60 18.12
N GLY A 228 4.78 -1.37 17.76
CA GLY A 228 3.54 -0.74 18.23
C GLY A 228 2.30 -1.47 17.76
N THR A 229 2.29 -1.99 16.54
CA THR A 229 1.20 -2.81 15.99
C THR A 229 1.00 -4.09 16.81
N THR A 230 2.07 -4.84 17.08
CA THR A 230 2.02 -6.04 17.93
C THR A 230 1.59 -5.71 19.35
N LYS A 231 2.14 -4.66 19.94
CA LYS A 231 1.77 -4.20 21.28
C LYS A 231 0.29 -3.84 21.37
N GLY A 232 -0.26 -3.17 20.37
CA GLY A 232 -1.69 -2.85 20.27
C GLY A 232 -2.56 -4.11 20.19
N LEU A 233 -2.16 -5.09 19.39
CA LEU A 233 -2.85 -6.37 19.26
C LEU A 233 -2.89 -7.14 20.59
N LEU A 234 -1.75 -7.23 21.28
CA LEU A 234 -1.59 -8.06 22.48
C LEU A 234 -2.01 -7.37 23.79
N GLY A 235 -2.39 -6.11 23.75
CA GLY A 235 -2.88 -5.44 24.94
C GLY A 235 -1.94 -4.46 25.59
N GLY A 236 -0.85 -4.13 24.94
CA GLY A 236 -0.08 -2.96 25.34
C GLY A 236 -0.74 -1.70 24.78
N HIS A 237 -0.74 -0.63 25.57
CA HIS A 237 -1.21 0.66 25.10
C HIS A 237 -0.54 1.05 23.80
N MET A 238 -1.29 1.09 22.71
CA MET A 238 -0.86 1.81 21.52
C MET A 238 -1.10 3.30 21.77
N TYR A 239 -0.23 3.91 22.58
CA TYR A 239 -0.06 5.36 22.69
C TYR A 239 -1.35 6.20 22.54
N THR A 240 -2.44 5.81 23.18
CA THR A 240 -3.58 6.69 23.39
C THR A 240 -3.49 7.28 24.78
N LEU A 241 -3.78 8.56 24.91
CA LEU A 241 -3.86 9.26 26.20
C LEU A 241 -4.99 8.73 27.13
N THR A 242 -5.75 7.76 26.66
CA THR A 242 -6.82 7.08 27.41
C THR A 242 -6.36 5.70 27.81
N ASP A 243 -5.48 5.67 28.76
CA ASP A 243 -4.83 4.50 29.27
C ASP A 243 -5.70 3.74 30.25
N GLY A 244 -5.65 2.44 30.19
CA GLY A 244 -6.31 1.52 31.09
C GLY A 244 -7.05 0.39 30.37
N LEU A 245 -7.13 0.43 29.04
CA LEU A 245 -7.63 -0.71 28.28
C LEU A 245 -6.44 -1.62 27.96
N GLU A 246 -6.26 -2.66 28.78
CA GLU A 246 -5.58 -3.86 28.32
C GLU A 246 -6.10 -4.20 26.94
N GLY A 247 -5.21 -4.58 26.00
CA GLY A 247 -5.64 -4.84 24.64
C GLY A 247 -6.73 -5.88 24.60
N LYS A 248 -7.56 -5.75 23.61
CA LYS A 248 -8.83 -6.46 23.56
C LYS A 248 -8.66 -7.98 23.68
N LEU A 249 -7.58 -8.54 23.13
CA LEU A 249 -7.29 -9.96 23.26
C LEU A 249 -7.05 -10.40 24.71
N ARG A 250 -6.43 -9.56 25.54
CA ARG A 250 -6.20 -9.86 26.97
C ARG A 250 -7.46 -9.66 27.81
N THR A 251 -8.30 -8.65 27.48
CA THR A 251 -9.53 -8.35 28.23
C THR A 251 -10.65 -9.33 27.95
N THR A 252 -10.75 -9.87 26.74
CA THR A 252 -11.84 -10.80 26.38
C THR A 252 -11.48 -12.26 26.62
N GLY A 253 -10.18 -12.60 26.80
CA GLY A 253 -9.71 -13.98 26.90
C GLY A 253 -9.95 -14.83 25.64
N SER A 254 -10.40 -14.21 24.55
CA SER A 254 -10.71 -14.84 23.27
C SER A 254 -10.14 -14.03 22.12
N ILE A 255 -9.78 -14.71 21.03
CA ILE A 255 -9.43 -14.06 19.77
C ILE A 255 -10.66 -14.04 18.86
N PRO A 256 -10.84 -13.01 18.02
CA PRO A 256 -11.87 -13.00 16.99
C PRO A 256 -11.72 -14.15 16.01
N ASP A 257 -12.79 -14.48 15.29
CA ASP A 257 -12.77 -15.49 14.23
C ASP A 257 -11.85 -15.09 13.09
N LEU A 258 -11.78 -13.78 12.81
CA LEU A 258 -10.91 -13.16 11.81
C LEU A 258 -10.13 -12.00 12.43
N THR A 259 -8.81 -12.04 12.37
CA THR A 259 -7.93 -10.94 12.75
C THR A 259 -7.05 -10.54 11.56
N VAL A 260 -7.09 -9.27 11.18
CA VAL A 260 -6.22 -8.71 10.14
C VAL A 260 -5.20 -7.78 10.79
N VAL A 261 -3.91 -8.07 10.60
CA VAL A 261 -2.80 -7.27 11.13
C VAL A 261 -1.97 -6.77 9.95
N HIS A 262 -1.69 -5.46 9.90
CA HIS A 262 -0.89 -4.87 8.83
C HIS A 262 0.41 -4.28 9.38
N TYR A 263 1.52 -4.90 9.03
CA TYR A 263 2.88 -4.44 9.34
C TYR A 263 3.41 -3.59 8.19
N ILE A 264 3.49 -2.27 8.39
CA ILE A 264 3.90 -1.29 7.35
C ILE A 264 5.37 -0.91 7.42
N GLY A 265 6.07 -1.33 8.48
CA GLY A 265 7.40 -0.81 8.78
C GLY A 265 8.47 -1.24 7.81
N MET A 266 8.33 -2.42 7.20
CA MET A 266 9.30 -2.91 6.22
C MET A 266 9.31 -2.05 4.95
N ASP A 267 8.14 -1.61 4.47
CA ASP A 267 8.04 -0.68 3.34
C ASP A 267 8.80 0.62 3.61
N ILE A 268 8.54 1.24 4.77
CA ILE A 268 9.18 2.49 5.17
C ILE A 268 10.70 2.30 5.30
N PHE A 269 11.14 1.20 5.93
CA PHE A 269 12.55 0.90 6.13
C PHE A 269 13.28 0.70 4.80
N THR A 270 12.70 -0.05 3.88
CA THR A 270 13.31 -0.31 2.57
C THR A 270 13.32 0.95 1.68
N HIS A 271 12.36 1.87 1.87
CA HIS A 271 12.42 3.17 1.21
C HIS A 271 13.64 4.01 1.62
N TYR A 272 14.09 3.95 2.91
CA TYR A 272 15.12 4.82 3.48
C TYR A 272 16.17 4.09 4.32
N PRO A 273 16.78 3.00 3.84
CA PRO A 273 17.66 2.18 4.64
C PRO A 273 18.94 2.91 5.10
N ARG A 274 19.41 3.92 4.35
CA ARG A 274 20.61 4.70 4.69
C ARG A 274 20.47 5.51 5.98
N ARG A 275 19.25 5.82 6.40
CA ARG A 275 18.99 6.49 7.68
C ARG A 275 19.25 5.57 8.88
N PHE A 276 19.42 4.27 8.65
CA PHE A 276 19.41 3.25 9.69
C PHE A 276 20.65 2.34 9.67
N MET A 277 21.80 2.86 9.27
CA MET A 277 23.09 2.16 9.25
C MET A 277 23.13 0.89 8.38
N VAL A 278 22.27 0.77 7.41
CA VAL A 278 22.37 -0.29 6.40
C VAL A 278 23.62 -0.04 5.54
N LYS A 279 24.42 -1.09 5.33
CA LYS A 279 25.60 -1.01 4.47
C LYS A 279 25.22 -0.54 3.08
N GLU A 280 26.00 0.36 2.50
CA GLU A 280 25.68 1.01 1.22
C GLU A 280 25.44 0.04 0.05
N ASN A 281 25.92 -1.20 0.16
CA ASN A 281 25.87 -2.21 -0.90
C ASN A 281 24.76 -3.25 -0.72
N TRP A 282 23.89 -3.12 0.29
CA TRP A 282 22.82 -4.09 0.46
C TRP A 282 21.77 -3.96 -0.65
N THR A 283 21.34 -5.10 -1.17
CA THR A 283 20.20 -5.21 -2.09
C THR A 283 18.87 -5.02 -1.33
N VAL A 284 17.77 -4.82 -2.06
CA VAL A 284 16.44 -4.78 -1.46
C VAL A 284 16.13 -6.08 -0.71
N ASP A 285 16.53 -7.23 -1.27
CA ASP A 285 16.31 -8.55 -0.65
C ASP A 285 17.08 -8.68 0.68
N GLU A 286 18.35 -8.25 0.73
CA GLU A 286 19.13 -8.28 1.98
C GLU A 286 18.54 -7.38 3.05
N ILE A 287 18.05 -6.19 2.67
CA ILE A 287 17.36 -5.26 3.57
C ILE A 287 16.09 -5.90 4.14
N GLN A 288 15.27 -6.50 3.30
CA GLN A 288 14.03 -7.15 3.72
C GLN A 288 14.28 -8.40 4.57
N ARG A 289 15.28 -9.23 4.23
CA ARG A 289 15.69 -10.39 5.04
C ARG A 289 16.18 -9.98 6.43
N TRP A 290 16.95 -8.91 6.50
CA TRP A 290 17.36 -8.34 7.78
C TRP A 290 16.15 -7.88 8.60
N TYR A 291 15.22 -7.13 7.97
CA TYR A 291 14.03 -6.61 8.65
C TYR A 291 13.09 -7.73 9.12
N LEU A 292 12.90 -8.75 8.30
CA LEU A 292 12.17 -9.97 8.69
C LEU A 292 12.77 -10.57 9.96
N LYS A 293 14.11 -10.76 9.98
CA LYS A 293 14.82 -11.42 11.09
C LYS A 293 14.83 -10.58 12.37
N GLU A 294 15.20 -9.33 12.27
CA GLU A 294 15.47 -8.48 13.44
C GLU A 294 14.20 -7.78 14.00
N VAL A 295 13.15 -7.69 13.19
CA VAL A 295 11.92 -6.97 13.58
C VAL A 295 10.69 -7.89 13.54
N LEU A 296 10.33 -8.44 12.38
CA LEU A 296 9.03 -9.11 12.23
C LEU A 296 9.00 -10.50 12.85
N ASP A 297 10.08 -11.27 12.81
CA ASP A 297 10.13 -12.59 13.42
C ASP A 297 9.98 -12.53 14.95
N PRO A 298 10.66 -11.63 15.69
CA PRO A 298 10.38 -11.41 17.10
C PRO A 298 8.94 -10.95 17.40
N GLU A 299 8.35 -10.11 16.54
CA GLU A 299 6.98 -9.64 16.74
C GLU A 299 5.95 -10.78 16.54
N LEU A 300 6.15 -11.64 15.54
CA LEU A 300 5.36 -12.86 15.39
C LEU A 300 5.52 -13.78 16.60
N GLY A 301 6.74 -13.90 17.13
CA GLY A 301 7.02 -14.70 18.34
C GLY A 301 6.17 -14.28 19.53
N LYS A 302 5.94 -12.99 19.74
CA LYS A 302 5.05 -12.46 20.80
C LYS A 302 3.59 -12.87 20.59
N ILE A 303 3.10 -12.81 19.34
CA ILE A 303 1.74 -13.26 19.00
C ILE A 303 1.60 -14.76 19.28
N VAL A 304 2.55 -15.54 18.82
CA VAL A 304 2.56 -17.02 19.01
C VAL A 304 2.62 -17.39 20.50
N ALA A 305 3.46 -16.71 21.28
CA ALA A 305 3.54 -16.91 22.73
C ALA A 305 2.20 -16.63 23.41
N PHE A 306 1.58 -15.48 23.09
CA PHE A 306 0.25 -15.13 23.62
C PHE A 306 -0.81 -16.18 23.27
N LEU A 307 -0.84 -16.66 22.01
CA LEU A 307 -1.80 -17.69 21.60
C LEU A 307 -1.58 -19.01 22.31
N LYS A 308 -0.33 -19.41 22.55
CA LYS A 308 0.03 -20.64 23.32
C LYS A 308 -0.35 -20.53 24.79
N GLU A 309 -0.04 -19.41 25.44
CA GLU A 309 -0.42 -19.12 26.83
C GLU A 309 -1.93 -19.22 27.05
N ASN A 310 -2.72 -18.79 26.06
CA ASN A 310 -4.18 -18.81 26.12
C ASN A 310 -4.81 -20.06 25.46
N ARG A 311 -4.03 -21.06 25.07
CA ARG A 311 -4.47 -22.31 24.45
C ARG A 311 -5.27 -22.12 23.15
N LEU A 312 -4.93 -21.08 22.40
CA LEU A 312 -5.61 -20.69 21.16
C LEU A 312 -4.79 -21.09 19.92
N PHE A 313 -3.49 -21.35 20.08
CA PHE A 313 -2.56 -21.60 18.98
C PHE A 313 -2.95 -22.80 18.14
N GLU A 314 -3.35 -23.94 18.78
CA GLU A 314 -3.66 -25.20 18.10
C GLU A 314 -4.89 -25.12 17.16
N ASN A 315 -5.72 -24.09 17.31
CA ASN A 315 -6.88 -23.85 16.45
C ASN A 315 -6.73 -22.54 15.64
N THR A 316 -5.48 -22.17 15.32
CA THR A 316 -5.20 -20.94 14.57
C THR A 316 -4.60 -21.24 13.21
N VAL A 317 -5.13 -20.62 12.17
CA VAL A 317 -4.53 -20.55 10.84
C VAL A 317 -3.94 -19.15 10.66
N PHE A 318 -2.70 -19.09 10.19
CA PHE A 318 -2.02 -17.86 9.79
C PHE A 318 -2.00 -17.77 8.27
N PHE A 319 -2.33 -16.60 7.75
CA PHE A 319 -2.23 -16.30 6.35
C PHE A 319 -1.29 -15.10 6.16
N PHE A 320 -0.05 -15.39 5.76
CA PHE A 320 0.96 -14.36 5.49
C PHE A 320 0.83 -13.91 4.05
N VAL A 321 0.67 -12.60 3.85
CA VAL A 321 0.46 -12.00 2.53
C VAL A 321 1.26 -10.72 2.41
N ALA A 322 1.52 -10.28 1.17
CA ALA A 322 2.03 -8.93 0.91
C ALA A 322 1.07 -8.19 -0.03
N ASP A 323 1.06 -6.89 0.07
CA ASP A 323 0.24 -6.02 -0.77
C ASP A 323 0.95 -5.60 -2.06
N HIS A 324 2.28 -5.53 -2.05
CA HIS A 324 3.17 -5.32 -3.19
C HIS A 324 4.61 -5.69 -2.84
N GLY A 325 5.49 -5.68 -3.83
CA GLY A 325 6.92 -5.76 -3.63
C GLY A 325 7.60 -4.39 -3.73
N GLN A 326 8.93 -4.37 -3.90
CA GLN A 326 9.71 -3.13 -4.08
C GLN A 326 10.90 -3.34 -5.00
N THR A 327 11.18 -2.33 -5.84
CA THR A 327 12.32 -2.29 -6.76
C THR A 327 13.34 -1.24 -6.31
N ARG A 328 14.64 -1.57 -6.40
CA ARG A 328 15.73 -0.61 -6.16
C ARG A 328 15.65 0.54 -7.16
N ILE A 329 15.78 1.78 -6.68
CA ILE A 329 15.90 2.94 -7.55
C ILE A 329 17.32 3.01 -8.11
N VAL A 330 17.42 2.89 -9.44
CA VAL A 330 18.67 3.08 -10.18
C VAL A 330 18.82 4.54 -10.58
N LYS A 331 17.72 5.18 -10.98
CA LYS A 331 17.70 6.59 -11.38
C LYS A 331 16.44 7.31 -10.92
N HIS A 332 16.64 8.46 -10.30
CA HIS A 332 15.58 9.39 -9.93
C HIS A 332 15.25 10.31 -11.10
N ILE A 333 13.98 10.34 -11.49
CA ILE A 333 13.46 11.23 -12.53
C ILE A 333 12.82 12.43 -11.82
N ASP A 334 13.24 13.64 -12.20
CA ASP A 334 12.65 14.87 -11.68
C ASP A 334 11.27 15.11 -12.29
N GLU A 335 10.24 14.87 -11.48
CA GLU A 335 8.84 15.01 -11.87
C GLU A 335 8.48 16.43 -12.33
N ARG A 336 9.04 17.46 -11.67
CA ARG A 336 8.74 18.86 -12.02
C ARG A 336 9.31 19.21 -13.38
N ASN A 337 10.54 18.81 -13.65
CA ASN A 337 11.17 19.04 -14.94
C ASN A 337 10.45 18.30 -16.06
N PHE A 338 10.04 17.06 -15.81
CA PHE A 338 9.22 16.29 -16.75
C PHE A 338 7.91 17.03 -17.13
N GLU A 339 7.12 17.44 -16.13
CA GLU A 339 5.88 18.17 -16.39
C GLU A 339 6.11 19.54 -17.07
N GLN A 340 7.18 20.26 -16.70
CA GLN A 340 7.53 21.54 -17.31
C GLN A 340 7.91 21.40 -18.78
N ARG A 341 8.59 20.32 -19.17
CA ARG A 341 8.92 20.05 -20.57
C ARG A 341 7.68 19.77 -21.39
N LEU A 342 6.78 18.93 -20.87
CA LEU A 342 5.49 18.68 -21.55
C LEU A 342 4.64 19.95 -21.65
N ALA A 343 4.68 20.81 -20.64
CA ALA A 343 3.93 22.07 -20.65
C ALA A 343 4.40 23.09 -21.71
N LYS A 344 5.55 22.86 -22.36
CA LYS A 344 5.98 23.67 -23.54
C LYS A 344 5.18 23.33 -24.79
N LYS A 345 4.59 22.14 -24.86
CA LYS A 345 3.86 21.63 -26.04
C LYS A 345 2.36 21.46 -25.77
N LEU A 346 1.96 21.24 -24.53
CA LEU A 346 0.61 20.87 -24.10
C LEU A 346 0.14 21.74 -22.95
N LYS A 347 -1.17 21.96 -22.84
CA LYS A 347 -1.76 22.64 -21.67
C LYS A 347 -1.87 21.66 -20.52
N VAL A 348 -0.80 21.54 -19.74
CA VAL A 348 -0.72 20.67 -18.56
C VAL A 348 -1.37 21.35 -17.37
N ARG A 349 -2.28 20.67 -16.66
CA ARG A 349 -2.91 21.18 -15.44
C ARG A 349 -1.88 21.62 -14.40
N GLY A 350 -2.07 22.83 -13.85
CA GLY A 350 -1.16 23.42 -12.86
C GLY A 350 0.15 24.00 -13.45
N ARG A 351 0.22 24.14 -14.81
CA ARG A 351 1.42 24.63 -15.53
C ARG A 351 1.13 25.62 -16.67
N PRO A 352 0.56 26.78 -16.47
CA PRO A 352 -0.20 27.39 -15.34
C PRO A 352 -1.71 27.08 -15.39
N TYR A 353 -2.15 26.22 -16.25
CA TYR A 353 -3.55 25.99 -16.59
C TYR A 353 -4.37 25.38 -15.45
N SER A 354 -5.58 25.89 -15.25
CA SER A 354 -6.59 25.25 -14.41
C SER A 354 -7.09 23.93 -15.03
N ILE A 355 -7.84 23.13 -14.27
CA ILE A 355 -8.43 21.88 -14.80
C ILE A 355 -9.31 22.13 -16.02
N ARG A 356 -10.05 23.26 -16.05
CA ARG A 356 -10.94 23.58 -17.17
C ARG A 356 -10.19 23.91 -18.45
N GLU A 357 -9.04 24.58 -18.33
CA GLU A 357 -8.21 25.04 -19.44
C GLU A 357 -7.20 24.00 -19.92
N ALA A 358 -6.89 23.00 -19.09
CA ALA A 358 -5.90 21.99 -19.39
C ALA A 358 -6.39 21.00 -20.47
N ASP A 359 -5.48 20.60 -21.34
CA ASP A 359 -5.68 19.49 -22.27
C ASP A 359 -5.35 18.14 -21.59
N ILE A 360 -4.48 18.17 -20.55
CA ILE A 360 -3.99 16.97 -19.88
C ILE A 360 -3.83 17.18 -18.38
N VAL A 361 -4.18 16.13 -17.62
CA VAL A 361 -3.90 16.01 -16.18
C VAL A 361 -2.94 14.85 -15.98
N ILE A 362 -1.78 15.11 -15.38
CA ILE A 362 -0.77 14.09 -15.07
C ILE A 362 -0.84 13.77 -13.60
N MET A 363 -0.94 12.47 -13.27
CA MET A 363 -0.94 12.01 -11.89
C MET A 363 0.31 11.20 -11.58
N PRO A 364 0.88 11.38 -10.38
CA PRO A 364 2.09 10.69 -10.00
C PRO A 364 1.85 9.20 -9.77
N GLY A 365 2.81 8.42 -10.22
CA GLY A 365 3.11 7.06 -9.83
C GLY A 365 4.62 6.97 -9.68
N ALA A 366 5.15 6.00 -8.95
CA ALA A 366 6.60 5.93 -8.75
C ALA A 366 7.35 5.53 -10.03
N SER A 367 7.16 4.32 -10.51
CA SER A 367 7.72 3.82 -11.78
C SER A 367 6.79 4.05 -12.98
N THR A 368 5.61 4.64 -12.75
CA THR A 368 4.60 4.93 -13.78
C THR A 368 4.14 6.37 -13.69
N LYS A 369 3.56 6.88 -14.77
CA LYS A 369 2.74 8.11 -14.78
C LYS A 369 1.42 7.80 -15.45
N VAL A 370 0.34 8.25 -14.86
CA VAL A 370 -0.98 8.16 -15.49
C VAL A 370 -1.42 9.52 -15.98
N MET A 371 -1.96 9.57 -17.19
CA MET A 371 -2.35 10.80 -17.86
C MET A 371 -3.81 10.70 -18.30
N TYR A 372 -4.54 11.77 -18.00
CA TYR A 372 -5.92 11.96 -18.39
C TYR A 372 -5.94 13.01 -19.48
N VAL A 373 -6.43 12.65 -20.65
CA VAL A 373 -6.49 13.51 -21.85
C VAL A 373 -7.91 14.01 -22.02
N LYS A 374 -8.05 15.30 -22.28
CA LYS A 374 -9.34 15.94 -22.53
C LYS A 374 -9.70 15.83 -24.00
N ASN A 375 -10.96 15.49 -24.29
CA ASN A 375 -11.50 15.70 -25.64
C ASN A 375 -11.66 17.21 -25.86
N ARG A 376 -10.85 17.79 -26.73
CA ARG A 376 -10.84 19.23 -26.98
C ARG A 376 -12.11 19.74 -27.69
N MET A 377 -12.89 18.84 -28.29
CA MET A 377 -14.20 19.16 -28.88
C MET A 377 -15.36 18.79 -27.94
N GLY A 378 -15.08 18.09 -26.82
CA GLY A 378 -16.07 17.70 -25.83
C GLY A 378 -16.39 18.79 -24.83
N ALA A 379 -17.59 18.73 -24.24
CA ALA A 379 -18.05 19.70 -23.26
C ALA A 379 -17.33 19.57 -21.90
N ASP A 380 -16.90 18.35 -21.54
CA ASP A 380 -16.36 17.99 -20.23
C ASP A 380 -15.25 16.93 -20.31
N TRP A 381 -14.73 16.55 -19.16
CA TRP A 381 -13.71 15.51 -19.03
C TRP A 381 -14.25 14.07 -19.19
N MET A 382 -15.57 13.88 -19.15
CA MET A 382 -16.20 12.56 -19.33
C MET A 382 -16.27 12.16 -20.81
N SER A 383 -16.21 13.11 -21.73
CA SER A 383 -16.17 12.84 -23.17
C SER A 383 -14.87 12.10 -23.52
N PRO A 384 -14.91 10.93 -24.21
CA PRO A 384 -13.71 10.22 -24.63
C PRO A 384 -12.82 11.12 -25.51
N PRO A 385 -11.48 11.14 -25.31
CA PRO A 385 -10.58 11.85 -26.21
C PRO A 385 -10.52 11.13 -27.55
N ARG A 386 -10.34 11.87 -28.60
CA ARG A 386 -10.15 11.31 -29.96
C ARG A 386 -8.71 10.81 -30.10
N LEU A 387 -8.56 9.64 -30.63
CA LEU A 387 -7.28 8.94 -30.64
C LEU A 387 -6.19 9.71 -31.39
N LEU A 388 -6.49 10.20 -32.60
CA LEU A 388 -5.52 10.92 -33.45
C LEU A 388 -5.38 12.39 -33.07
N GLU A 389 -6.49 13.08 -32.73
CA GLU A 389 -6.46 14.50 -32.51
C GLU A 389 -6.13 14.91 -31.07
N ASP A 390 -6.45 14.07 -30.08
CA ASP A 390 -6.28 14.44 -28.67
C ASP A 390 -5.18 13.59 -27.99
N VAL A 391 -5.11 12.25 -28.27
CA VAL A 391 -4.16 11.33 -27.62
C VAL A 391 -2.80 11.33 -28.33
N LYS A 392 -2.77 11.18 -29.66
CA LYS A 392 -1.53 11.16 -30.44
C LYS A 392 -0.61 12.35 -30.16
N PRO A 393 -1.09 13.62 -30.08
CA PRO A 393 -0.23 14.77 -29.76
C PRO A 393 0.44 14.67 -28.38
N VAL A 394 -0.19 14.01 -27.42
CA VAL A 394 0.43 13.76 -26.09
C VAL A 394 1.55 12.74 -26.23
N ILE A 395 1.31 11.67 -26.96
CA ILE A 395 2.33 10.63 -27.22
C ILE A 395 3.49 11.21 -28.03
N ASP A 396 3.24 12.00 -29.07
CA ASP A 396 4.29 12.69 -29.84
C ASP A 396 5.14 13.59 -28.95
N ALA A 397 4.51 14.33 -28.02
CA ALA A 397 5.23 15.17 -27.07
C ALA A 397 6.13 14.37 -26.11
N LEU A 398 5.69 13.17 -25.71
CA LEU A 398 6.48 12.24 -24.88
C LEU A 398 7.66 11.64 -25.69
N ILE A 399 7.41 11.23 -26.91
CA ILE A 399 8.42 10.62 -27.79
C ILE A 399 9.50 11.61 -28.20
N ASP A 400 9.15 12.88 -28.39
CA ASP A 400 10.10 13.96 -28.73
C ASP A 400 10.95 14.43 -27.54
N ASP A 401 10.62 14.04 -26.32
CA ASP A 401 11.38 14.43 -25.14
C ASP A 401 12.56 13.47 -24.93
N LYS A 402 13.80 13.94 -25.16
CA LYS A 402 15.02 13.14 -25.03
C LYS A 402 15.23 12.57 -23.63
N ASP A 403 14.78 13.29 -22.58
CA ASP A 403 14.89 12.77 -21.23
C ASP A 403 13.88 11.63 -20.99
N VAL A 404 12.70 11.71 -21.60
CA VAL A 404 11.71 10.62 -21.59
C VAL A 404 12.24 9.39 -22.32
N GLU A 405 12.94 9.57 -23.45
CA GLU A 405 13.55 8.47 -24.19
C GLU A 405 14.49 7.61 -23.33
N GLU A 406 15.25 8.25 -22.45
CA GLU A 406 16.17 7.54 -21.57
C GLU A 406 15.46 6.54 -20.64
N HIS A 407 14.29 6.91 -20.10
CA HIS A 407 13.61 6.13 -19.06
C HIS A 407 12.33 5.42 -19.49
N LEU A 408 11.71 5.83 -20.59
CA LEU A 408 10.49 5.22 -21.09
C LEU A 408 10.76 3.79 -21.57
N ASN A 409 9.94 2.85 -21.10
CA ASN A 409 9.92 1.49 -21.61
C ASN A 409 8.75 1.28 -22.58
N MET A 410 7.54 1.63 -22.13
CA MET A 410 6.32 1.44 -22.92
C MET A 410 5.22 2.41 -22.52
N LEU A 411 4.17 2.47 -23.32
CA LEU A 411 2.92 3.14 -23.01
C LEU A 411 1.75 2.16 -23.10
N LEU A 412 0.76 2.34 -22.22
CA LEU A 412 -0.56 1.76 -22.40
C LEU A 412 -1.51 2.88 -22.78
N VAL A 413 -2.31 2.67 -23.83
CA VAL A 413 -3.27 3.64 -24.36
C VAL A 413 -4.67 3.07 -24.22
N ALA A 414 -5.58 3.80 -23.56
CA ALA A 414 -6.93 3.34 -23.31
C ALA A 414 -7.72 3.14 -24.61
N GLN A 415 -8.52 2.09 -24.64
CA GLN A 415 -9.52 1.84 -25.69
C GLN A 415 -10.86 2.41 -25.26
N TYR A 416 -11.59 2.98 -26.20
CA TYR A 416 -12.94 3.48 -25.95
C TYR A 416 -13.97 2.69 -26.73
N PRO A 417 -15.15 2.36 -26.11
CA PRO A 417 -16.25 1.75 -26.83
C PRO A 417 -16.73 2.69 -27.95
N GLY A 418 -16.73 2.21 -29.19
CA GLY A 418 -17.21 2.98 -30.35
C GLY A 418 -16.10 3.53 -31.27
N GLU A 419 -14.84 3.60 -30.83
CA GLU A 419 -13.68 3.95 -31.68
C GLU A 419 -13.02 2.72 -32.34
N ARG A 420 -13.71 1.58 -32.37
CA ARG A 420 -13.22 0.44 -33.16
C ARG A 420 -13.29 0.82 -34.63
N ASP A 421 -12.18 1.31 -35.12
CA ASP A 421 -11.95 1.24 -36.55
C ASP A 421 -12.04 -0.23 -36.95
N LYS A 422 -12.91 -0.54 -37.91
CA LYS A 422 -13.21 -1.93 -38.33
C LYS A 422 -11.98 -2.67 -38.84
N ASP A 423 -10.92 -1.93 -39.11
CA ASP A 423 -9.64 -2.41 -39.69
C ASP A 423 -8.53 -2.63 -38.65
N LEU A 424 -8.66 -2.06 -37.42
CA LEU A 424 -7.74 -2.42 -36.36
C LEU A 424 -8.14 -3.83 -35.90
N LYS A 425 -7.31 -4.83 -36.19
CA LYS A 425 -7.38 -6.18 -35.63
C LYS A 425 -7.21 -6.03 -34.11
N GLY A 426 -8.32 -5.68 -33.45
CA GLY A 426 -8.34 -5.37 -32.03
C GLY A 426 -7.88 -6.56 -31.19
N PRO A 427 -7.33 -6.30 -30.01
CA PRO A 427 -7.19 -7.29 -28.97
C PRO A 427 -8.55 -7.90 -28.67
N GLY A 428 -8.57 -9.10 -28.16
CA GLY A 428 -9.79 -9.79 -27.81
C GLY A 428 -10.71 -8.92 -26.96
N GLU A 429 -12.00 -9.18 -26.96
CA GLU A 429 -13.09 -8.36 -26.34
C GLU A 429 -12.89 -7.97 -24.84
N SER A 430 -11.78 -8.37 -24.23
CA SER A 430 -11.48 -8.20 -22.81
C SER A 430 -10.45 -7.11 -22.49
N ASP A 431 -9.74 -6.56 -23.47
CA ASP A 431 -8.64 -5.63 -23.21
C ASP A 431 -9.16 -4.18 -23.16
N VAL A 432 -8.74 -3.45 -22.11
CA VAL A 432 -9.11 -2.05 -21.86
C VAL A 432 -8.06 -1.09 -22.41
N PHE A 433 -6.85 -1.59 -22.67
CA PHE A 433 -5.71 -0.83 -23.19
C PHE A 433 -5.08 -1.50 -24.40
N TRP A 434 -4.55 -0.63 -25.28
CA TRP A 434 -3.55 -1.00 -26.26
C TRP A 434 -2.16 -0.96 -25.62
N PHE A 435 -1.29 -1.88 -26.01
CA PHE A 435 0.13 -1.75 -25.84
C PHE A 435 0.68 -0.84 -26.96
N PHE A 436 1.48 0.15 -26.59
CA PHE A 436 2.13 1.04 -27.54
C PHE A 436 3.66 0.92 -27.39
N ASN A 437 4.32 0.49 -28.46
CA ASN A 437 5.78 0.36 -28.49
C ASN A 437 6.42 1.68 -28.98
N PRO A 438 7.06 2.45 -28.06
CA PRO A 438 7.64 3.73 -28.43
C PRO A 438 8.83 3.61 -29.39
N ASN A 439 9.54 2.47 -29.41
CA ASN A 439 10.74 2.31 -30.23
C ASN A 439 10.41 2.15 -31.71
N SER A 440 9.40 1.34 -32.04
CA SER A 440 8.94 1.19 -33.44
C SER A 440 8.40 2.53 -33.97
N TYR A 441 7.63 3.23 -33.17
CA TYR A 441 7.04 4.52 -33.55
C TYR A 441 8.09 5.63 -33.75
N ARG A 442 9.17 5.67 -32.96
CA ARG A 442 10.27 6.63 -33.13
C ARG A 442 10.99 6.48 -34.48
N GLN A 443 11.03 5.27 -35.01
CA GLN A 443 11.72 4.94 -36.26
C GLN A 443 10.87 5.23 -37.50
N SER A 444 9.59 5.58 -37.35
CA SER A 444 8.67 5.89 -38.44
C SER A 444 8.59 7.40 -38.72
N ASP A 445 7.88 7.76 -39.80
CA ASP A 445 7.56 9.16 -40.15
C ASP A 445 6.55 9.79 -39.17
N ARG A 446 5.96 9.01 -38.24
CA ARG A 446 4.96 9.39 -37.25
C ARG A 446 3.68 9.97 -37.84
N LYS A 447 3.30 9.50 -39.04
CA LYS A 447 1.99 9.76 -39.61
C LYS A 447 0.89 9.07 -38.79
N ASP A 448 -0.35 9.35 -39.11
CA ASP A 448 -1.48 8.76 -38.40
C ASP A 448 -1.52 7.23 -38.55
N ASP A 449 -1.22 6.72 -39.74
CA ASP A 449 -1.10 5.25 -39.96
C ASP A 449 0.02 4.62 -39.13
N ASP A 450 1.17 5.31 -39.00
CA ASP A 450 2.28 4.83 -38.17
C ASP A 450 1.89 4.76 -36.69
N PHE A 451 1.11 5.73 -36.24
CA PHE A 451 0.59 5.76 -34.86
C PHE A 451 -0.40 4.60 -34.64
N LEU A 452 -1.34 4.41 -35.54
CA LEU A 452 -2.32 3.33 -35.45
C LEU A 452 -1.66 1.95 -35.51
N ASN A 453 -0.64 1.78 -36.36
CA ASN A 453 0.15 0.54 -36.46
C ASN A 453 1.03 0.26 -35.22
N ALA A 454 1.35 1.29 -34.43
CA ALA A 454 2.10 1.15 -33.19
C ALA A 454 1.22 0.74 -31.99
N LEU A 455 -0.11 0.74 -32.15
CA LEU A 455 -1.07 0.26 -31.16
C LEU A 455 -1.25 -1.25 -31.35
N GLU A 456 -0.75 -2.03 -30.41
CA GLU A 456 -0.76 -3.48 -30.47
C GLU A 456 -1.62 -4.10 -29.34
N PRO A 457 -2.08 -5.35 -29.50
CA PRO A 457 -2.77 -6.05 -28.43
C PRO A 457 -1.91 -6.16 -27.16
N LEU A 458 -2.52 -6.12 -25.97
CA LEU A 458 -1.81 -6.33 -24.70
C LEU A 458 -1.04 -7.66 -24.64
N SER A 459 -1.39 -8.63 -25.48
CA SER A 459 -0.62 -9.88 -25.62
C SER A 459 0.85 -9.66 -25.98
N LYS A 460 1.17 -8.57 -26.65
CA LYS A 460 2.54 -8.17 -26.97
C LYS A 460 3.33 -7.72 -25.74
N LEU A 461 2.65 -7.36 -24.65
CA LEU A 461 3.29 -6.99 -23.40
C LEU A 461 4.13 -8.14 -22.82
N ASP A 462 3.74 -9.40 -23.08
CA ASP A 462 4.45 -10.59 -22.61
C ASP A 462 5.90 -10.67 -23.10
N GLU A 463 6.17 -10.12 -24.28
CA GLU A 463 7.52 -10.06 -24.85
C GLU A 463 8.44 -9.12 -24.04
N PHE A 464 7.85 -8.15 -23.32
CA PHE A 464 8.58 -7.11 -22.59
C PHE A 464 8.73 -7.39 -21.09
N VAL A 465 7.72 -8.02 -20.46
CA VAL A 465 7.63 -8.15 -18.99
C VAL A 465 7.37 -9.58 -18.51
N GLY A 466 7.25 -10.55 -19.43
CA GLY A 466 6.93 -11.95 -19.13
C GLY A 466 5.44 -12.26 -19.23
N LYS A 467 5.13 -13.54 -19.46
CA LYS A 467 3.82 -14.03 -19.95
C LYS A 467 2.61 -13.80 -19.03
N GLU A 468 2.77 -13.27 -17.84
CA GLU A 468 1.79 -13.47 -16.78
C GLU A 468 1.18 -12.19 -16.23
N LEU A 469 1.66 -11.00 -16.65
CA LEU A 469 1.17 -9.70 -16.16
C LEU A 469 -0.18 -9.25 -16.75
N LYS A 470 -0.72 -9.96 -17.74
CA LYS A 470 -2.00 -9.62 -18.40
C LYS A 470 -3.19 -9.48 -17.47
N ALA A 471 -3.16 -10.20 -16.35
CA ALA A 471 -4.30 -10.29 -15.45
C ALA A 471 -4.39 -9.15 -14.43
N ALA A 472 -3.29 -8.43 -14.18
CA ALA A 472 -3.15 -7.50 -13.07
C ALA A 472 -3.64 -6.08 -13.32
N TYR A 473 -4.20 -5.79 -14.50
CA TYR A 473 -4.59 -4.42 -14.78
C TYR A 473 -5.80 -4.00 -13.97
N MET A 474 -5.69 -2.84 -13.28
CA MET A 474 -6.73 -2.27 -12.44
C MET A 474 -8.05 -1.97 -13.16
N TYR A 475 -8.08 -2.02 -14.49
CA TYR A 475 -9.21 -1.58 -15.31
C TYR A 475 -9.83 -2.69 -16.15
N ARG A 476 -9.69 -3.94 -15.72
CA ARG A 476 -10.17 -5.10 -16.45
C ARG A 476 -11.70 -5.18 -16.40
N ARG A 477 -12.38 -5.20 -17.52
CA ARG A 477 -13.81 -5.44 -17.79
C ARG A 477 -14.81 -4.31 -17.56
N ASP A 478 -14.76 -3.59 -16.42
CA ASP A 478 -15.72 -2.51 -16.16
C ASP A 478 -15.00 -1.18 -16.32
N PHE A 479 -14.84 -0.76 -17.58
CA PHE A 479 -14.19 0.49 -17.92
C PHE A 479 -14.91 1.66 -17.25
N ASP A 480 -14.43 2.07 -16.11
CA ASP A 480 -14.90 3.28 -15.43
C ASP A 480 -14.18 4.51 -15.99
N ARG A 481 -14.78 5.11 -17.01
CA ARG A 481 -14.28 6.36 -17.61
C ARG A 481 -13.96 7.43 -16.57
N LYS A 482 -14.68 7.43 -15.46
CA LYS A 482 -14.53 8.44 -14.41
C LYS A 482 -13.11 8.48 -13.85
N ASN A 483 -12.50 7.33 -13.60
CA ASN A 483 -11.22 7.22 -12.91
C ASN A 483 -10.08 6.65 -13.79
N THR A 484 -10.42 6.00 -14.90
CA THR A 484 -9.45 5.35 -15.79
C THR A 484 -8.61 6.38 -16.55
N PRO A 485 -7.28 6.35 -16.50
CA PRO A 485 -6.42 7.21 -17.32
C PRO A 485 -6.50 6.85 -18.80
N ASP A 486 -6.13 7.77 -19.67
CA ASP A 486 -6.06 7.55 -21.12
C ASP A 486 -4.69 7.01 -21.55
N ILE A 487 -3.63 7.41 -20.83
CA ILE A 487 -2.27 6.95 -21.10
C ILE A 487 -1.62 6.55 -19.77
N ILE A 488 -0.97 5.40 -19.76
CA ILE A 488 -0.09 4.97 -18.66
C ILE A 488 1.33 4.89 -19.23
N LEU A 489 2.20 5.79 -18.76
CA LEU A 489 3.62 5.76 -19.05
C LEU A 489 4.29 4.81 -18.04
N ILE A 490 5.08 3.87 -18.55
CA ILE A 490 5.79 2.87 -17.76
C ILE A 490 7.29 3.04 -18.01
N ASN A 491 8.02 3.29 -16.94
CA ASN A 491 9.47 3.43 -16.99
C ASN A 491 10.17 2.08 -17.08
N LYS A 492 11.42 2.10 -17.50
CA LYS A 492 12.37 0.98 -17.37
C LYS A 492 12.51 0.59 -15.89
N PRO A 493 12.83 -0.69 -15.59
CA PRO A 493 13.05 -1.12 -14.21
C PRO A 493 14.05 -0.23 -13.49
N GLY A 494 13.73 0.17 -12.25
CA GLY A 494 14.58 1.02 -11.42
C GLY A 494 14.56 2.53 -11.74
N TYR A 495 13.84 2.96 -12.77
CA TYR A 495 13.65 4.40 -13.06
C TYR A 495 12.37 4.89 -12.40
N HIS A 496 12.47 5.84 -11.48
CA HIS A 496 11.33 6.28 -10.67
C HIS A 496 11.17 7.80 -10.65
N PHE A 497 9.93 8.24 -10.84
CA PHE A 497 9.52 9.62 -10.57
C PHE A 497 9.39 9.82 -9.05
N THR A 498 10.35 10.48 -8.46
CA THR A 498 10.31 10.80 -7.03
C THR A 498 11.00 12.13 -6.77
N PRO A 499 10.37 13.04 -6.02
CA PRO A 499 11.02 14.27 -5.60
C PRO A 499 12.09 14.03 -4.53
N ASP A 500 12.02 12.89 -3.83
CA ASP A 500 12.93 12.54 -2.75
C ASP A 500 14.09 11.69 -3.25
N ARG A 501 15.24 12.34 -3.47
CA ARG A 501 16.48 11.70 -3.88
C ARG A 501 17.10 10.80 -2.81
N GLY A 502 16.60 10.85 -1.57
CA GLY A 502 17.04 9.99 -0.47
C GLY A 502 16.40 8.60 -0.48
N LYS A 503 15.35 8.39 -1.27
CA LYS A 503 14.73 7.07 -1.40
C LYS A 503 15.66 6.09 -2.08
N TYR A 504 15.79 4.88 -1.51
CA TYR A 504 16.60 3.79 -2.02
C TYR A 504 15.81 2.84 -2.91
N ALA A 505 14.61 2.46 -2.49
CA ALA A 505 13.68 1.62 -3.24
C ALA A 505 12.30 2.27 -3.31
N HIS A 506 11.52 1.85 -4.28
CA HIS A 506 10.13 2.28 -4.46
C HIS A 506 9.34 1.17 -5.16
N HIS A 507 8.04 1.32 -5.21
CA HIS A 507 7.08 0.40 -5.81
C HIS A 507 6.12 1.16 -6.74
N GLY A 508 5.14 0.50 -7.31
CA GLY A 508 4.13 1.11 -8.21
C GLY A 508 4.33 0.74 -9.67
N GLY A 509 5.28 -0.16 -9.95
CA GLY A 509 5.59 -0.68 -11.27
C GLY A 509 4.78 -1.92 -11.65
N ILE A 510 5.12 -2.44 -12.84
CA ILE A 510 4.53 -3.66 -13.41
C ILE A 510 5.52 -4.84 -13.41
N TYR A 511 6.77 -4.59 -13.04
CA TYR A 511 7.82 -5.61 -13.07
C TYR A 511 7.72 -6.55 -11.87
N ALA A 512 8.30 -7.73 -12.01
CA ALA A 512 8.19 -8.81 -11.03
C ALA A 512 8.51 -8.38 -9.59
N ASP A 513 9.54 -7.56 -9.40
CA ASP A 513 9.96 -7.08 -8.07
C ASP A 513 8.90 -6.22 -7.36
N ASP A 514 8.02 -5.54 -8.11
CA ASP A 514 6.92 -4.73 -7.57
C ASP A 514 5.59 -5.48 -7.55
N ALA A 515 5.34 -6.26 -8.63
CA ALA A 515 4.02 -6.77 -8.95
C ALA A 515 3.77 -8.19 -8.43
N TYR A 516 4.82 -9.01 -8.24
CA TYR A 516 4.68 -10.34 -7.67
C TYR A 516 4.89 -10.34 -6.17
N VAL A 517 4.00 -11.04 -5.48
CA VAL A 517 4.07 -11.35 -4.06
C VAL A 517 3.82 -12.85 -3.86
N SER A 518 3.79 -13.30 -2.62
CA SER A 518 3.43 -14.67 -2.29
C SER A 518 2.43 -14.73 -1.14
N PHE A 519 1.64 -15.81 -1.09
CA PHE A 519 0.74 -16.11 0.01
C PHE A 519 1.12 -17.42 0.68
N VAL A 520 1.07 -17.45 2.01
CA VAL A 520 1.32 -18.67 2.79
C VAL A 520 0.20 -18.85 3.81
N ALA A 521 -0.59 -19.89 3.66
CA ALA A 521 -1.53 -20.35 4.68
C ALA A 521 -0.87 -21.47 5.50
N SER A 522 -0.83 -21.32 6.82
CA SER A 522 -0.07 -22.23 7.70
C SER A 522 -0.58 -22.18 9.15
N GLY A 523 0.12 -22.88 10.03
CA GLY A 523 -0.22 -23.00 11.45
C GLY A 523 -1.01 -24.26 11.76
N PRO A 524 -1.19 -24.60 13.07
CA PRO A 524 -1.80 -25.87 13.46
C PRO A 524 -3.19 -26.11 12.88
N GLY A 525 -4.01 -25.05 12.73
CA GLY A 525 -5.35 -25.16 12.19
C GLY A 525 -5.45 -25.49 10.71
N ILE A 526 -4.35 -25.41 9.94
CA ILE A 526 -4.38 -25.66 8.49
C ILE A 526 -4.63 -27.14 8.13
N HIS A 527 -4.42 -28.08 9.07
CA HIS A 527 -4.67 -29.51 8.86
C HIS A 527 -6.13 -29.84 8.48
N HIS A 528 -7.06 -28.92 8.75
CA HIS A 528 -8.44 -29.04 8.28
C HIS A 528 -8.58 -28.87 6.75
N PHE A 529 -7.56 -28.30 6.10
CA PHE A 529 -7.57 -27.93 4.68
C PHE A 529 -6.48 -28.63 3.87
N SER A 530 -5.39 -29.04 4.52
CA SER A 530 -4.28 -29.78 3.90
C SER A 530 -3.63 -30.72 4.91
N ASP A 531 -3.28 -31.91 4.47
CA ASP A 531 -2.60 -32.94 5.27
C ASP A 531 -1.06 -32.98 5.05
N HIS A 532 -0.57 -32.24 4.05
CA HIS A 532 0.85 -32.13 3.72
C HIS A 532 1.19 -30.75 3.13
N PRO A 533 2.48 -30.35 3.15
CA PRO A 533 2.91 -29.12 2.51
C PRO A 533 2.61 -29.11 0.99
N ARG A 534 2.05 -28.00 0.51
CA ARG A 534 1.75 -27.79 -0.91
C ARG A 534 2.35 -26.48 -1.40
N THR A 535 3.03 -26.51 -2.54
CA THR A 535 3.49 -25.32 -3.25
C THR A 535 2.72 -25.21 -4.56
N ILE A 536 2.06 -24.08 -4.75
CA ILE A 536 1.24 -23.76 -5.93
C ILE A 536 2.02 -22.74 -6.74
N THR A 537 2.58 -23.17 -7.86
CA THR A 537 3.37 -22.33 -8.78
C THR A 537 2.52 -21.64 -9.84
N ARG A 538 1.27 -22.10 -10.02
CA ARG A 538 0.34 -21.42 -10.92
C ARG A 538 0.05 -20.02 -10.42
N GLN A 539 0.06 -19.04 -11.33
CA GLN A 539 -0.29 -17.67 -11.02
C GLN A 539 -1.73 -17.56 -10.51
N ILE A 540 -1.89 -16.80 -9.43
CA ILE A 540 -3.16 -16.32 -8.89
C ILE A 540 -3.09 -14.80 -8.68
N ASP A 541 -4.20 -14.18 -8.32
CA ASP A 541 -4.29 -12.75 -8.08
C ASP A 541 -4.49 -12.44 -6.57
N THR A 542 -4.06 -11.27 -6.11
CA THR A 542 -4.23 -10.85 -4.71
C THR A 542 -5.69 -10.78 -4.27
N LEU A 543 -6.61 -10.55 -5.19
CA LEU A 543 -8.06 -10.56 -4.90
C LEU A 543 -8.60 -11.96 -4.52
N ASP A 544 -7.85 -13.03 -4.81
CA ASP A 544 -8.19 -14.40 -4.41
C ASP A 544 -8.04 -14.61 -2.89
N LEU A 545 -7.41 -13.67 -2.16
CA LEU A 545 -7.31 -13.72 -0.71
C LEU A 545 -8.67 -13.78 -0.02
N VAL A 546 -9.62 -12.91 -0.43
CA VAL A 546 -10.94 -12.82 0.24
C VAL A 546 -11.69 -14.14 0.21
N PRO A 547 -11.91 -14.80 -0.94
CA PRO A 547 -12.61 -16.08 -0.95
C PRO A 547 -11.85 -17.21 -0.27
N MET A 548 -10.51 -17.25 -0.36
CA MET A 548 -9.71 -18.23 0.38
C MET A 548 -9.79 -18.02 1.90
N ALA A 549 -9.64 -16.78 2.36
CA ALA A 549 -9.76 -16.45 3.78
C ALA A 549 -11.16 -16.69 4.32
N ALA A 550 -12.20 -16.38 3.53
CA ALA A 550 -13.58 -16.67 3.87
C ALA A 550 -13.82 -18.18 4.02
N HIS A 551 -13.28 -18.99 3.13
CA HIS A 551 -13.34 -20.46 3.23
C HIS A 551 -12.67 -20.95 4.52
N LEU A 552 -11.44 -20.49 4.81
CA LEU A 552 -10.69 -20.88 6.02
C LEU A 552 -11.42 -20.49 7.33
N ALA A 553 -12.12 -19.37 7.34
CA ALA A 553 -12.83 -18.85 8.52
C ALA A 553 -14.31 -19.21 8.58
N GLY A 554 -14.83 -19.99 7.64
CA GLY A 554 -16.27 -20.32 7.56
C GLY A 554 -17.16 -19.09 7.35
N ILE A 555 -16.68 -18.08 6.60
CA ILE A 555 -17.38 -16.84 6.27
C ILE A 555 -18.11 -17.02 4.93
N LYS A 556 -19.39 -16.65 4.88
CA LYS A 556 -20.17 -16.68 3.65
C LYS A 556 -19.99 -15.38 2.86
N ILE A 557 -19.61 -15.50 1.59
CA ILE A 557 -19.61 -14.40 0.62
C ILE A 557 -20.95 -14.40 -0.09
N ASP A 558 -21.74 -13.37 0.08
CA ASP A 558 -23.12 -13.24 -0.41
C ASP A 558 -23.29 -12.21 -1.55
N LYS A 559 -22.21 -11.55 -1.97
CA LYS A 559 -22.15 -10.69 -3.16
C LYS A 559 -21.12 -11.22 -4.17
N PRO A 560 -21.30 -10.96 -5.47
CA PRO A 560 -20.31 -11.29 -6.49
C PRO A 560 -18.99 -10.55 -6.23
N ILE A 561 -17.88 -11.29 -6.25
CA ILE A 561 -16.51 -10.77 -6.21
C ILE A 561 -15.73 -11.25 -7.45
N ASP A 562 -14.58 -10.65 -7.72
CA ASP A 562 -13.71 -11.07 -8.84
C ASP A 562 -12.76 -12.19 -8.41
N GLY A 563 -12.45 -12.28 -7.12
CA GLY A 563 -11.60 -13.30 -6.53
C GLY A 563 -12.18 -14.70 -6.62
N LYS A 564 -11.30 -15.69 -6.67
CA LYS A 564 -11.62 -17.12 -6.75
C LYS A 564 -11.05 -17.85 -5.55
N ASP A 565 -11.83 -18.76 -5.00
CA ASP A 565 -11.34 -19.65 -3.94
C ASP A 565 -10.44 -20.72 -4.53
N ARG A 566 -9.13 -20.51 -4.40
CA ARG A 566 -8.12 -21.43 -4.92
C ARG A 566 -7.92 -22.66 -4.04
N LEU A 567 -8.46 -22.66 -2.83
CA LEU A 567 -8.36 -23.81 -1.93
C LEU A 567 -9.24 -24.97 -2.38
N VAL A 568 -10.39 -24.70 -3.01
CA VAL A 568 -11.27 -25.76 -3.55
C VAL A 568 -10.64 -26.51 -4.73
N GLU A 569 -9.68 -25.89 -5.41
CA GLU A 569 -8.97 -26.50 -6.54
C GLU A 569 -7.85 -27.46 -6.06
N LEU A 570 -7.58 -27.50 -4.75
CA LEU A 570 -6.55 -28.37 -4.14
C LEU A 570 -7.11 -29.75 -3.73
N LYS A 571 -8.41 -29.89 -3.74
CA LYS A 571 -9.11 -31.16 -3.48
C LYS A 571 -9.18 -31.97 -4.77
#